data_5a283c98d21642f22eec4fc210cef8db
#
_entry.id   5a283c98d21642f22eec4fc210cef8db
#
_cell.length_a   1.000
_cell.length_b   1.000
_cell.length_c   1.000
_cell.angle_alpha   90.00
_cell.angle_beta   90.00
_cell.angle_gamma   90.00
#
_symmetry.space_group_name_H-M   'P 1'
#
loop_
_entity.id
_entity.type
_entity.pdbx_description
1 polymer ?
#
loop_
_entity_poly.entity_id
_entity_poly.type
_entity_poly.pdbx_seq_one_letter_code
_entity_poly.pdbx_strand_id
1 'polypeptide(L)'
;LAMDQAKLRRILTRMEEQVMPKMIISDPPTIYYLTGKWIHPGERMLALYLNVNGNHKLVINKLFPQEKDLGVELVWYDDVEDAVEILSKFVEKDKPIGIDKVWPARFLLRLQELGAGSKFLNGSMIVDYVRMVKDEHEQQLMREASLANDKIMEELIPLVVKGYTENELNAKVREMYAASGHSGVSFDPITAYGKSGADPHHVTDDTKGKRGDSVVLDIGGILNDYCSDMTRTVFIGEVSDKAREVYEVVKEAQQ
;
A
#
# COMPACT_ATOMS: atom_id res chain seq x y z
N LEU A 1 -14.70 0.82 -16.14
CA LEU A 1 -14.09 -0.49 -16.36
C LEU A 1 -14.70 -1.46 -15.37
N ALA A 2 -15.26 -2.56 -15.85
CA ALA A 2 -15.74 -3.65 -15.01
C ALA A 2 -14.57 -4.29 -14.24
N MET A 3 -14.85 -4.98 -13.15
CA MET A 3 -13.84 -5.71 -12.36
C MET A 3 -12.94 -6.56 -13.28
N ASP A 4 -11.61 -6.46 -13.06
CA ASP A 4 -10.63 -7.17 -13.88
C ASP A 4 -10.78 -8.70 -13.72
N GLN A 5 -11.31 -9.32 -14.78
CA GLN A 5 -11.64 -10.74 -14.76
C GLN A 5 -10.41 -11.65 -14.75
N ALA A 6 -9.26 -11.19 -15.25
CA ALA A 6 -8.03 -11.97 -15.20
C ALA A 6 -7.46 -12.00 -13.78
N LYS A 7 -7.42 -10.84 -13.13
CA LYS A 7 -7.01 -10.70 -11.72
C LYS A 7 -7.96 -11.45 -10.78
N LEU A 8 -9.26 -11.30 -10.99
CA LEU A 8 -10.27 -12.04 -10.22
C LEU A 8 -10.08 -13.55 -10.32
N ARG A 9 -9.92 -14.10 -11.54
CA ARG A 9 -9.69 -15.54 -11.74
C ARG A 9 -8.47 -16.04 -10.98
N ARG A 10 -7.36 -15.29 -10.97
CA ARG A 10 -6.15 -15.65 -10.23
C ARG A 10 -6.43 -15.74 -8.73
N ILE A 11 -7.23 -14.82 -8.18
CA ILE A 11 -7.62 -14.84 -6.77
C ILE A 11 -8.52 -16.05 -6.49
N LEU A 12 -9.55 -16.28 -7.30
CA LEU A 12 -10.48 -17.39 -7.10
C LEU A 12 -9.78 -18.75 -7.19
N THR A 13 -8.86 -18.94 -8.15
CA THR A 13 -8.04 -20.17 -8.24
C THR A 13 -7.25 -20.41 -6.96
N ARG A 14 -6.61 -19.37 -6.40
CA ARG A 14 -5.89 -19.53 -5.13
C ARG A 14 -6.82 -19.80 -3.95
N MET A 15 -8.02 -19.20 -3.95
CA MET A 15 -9.03 -19.52 -2.94
C MET A 15 -9.41 -21.01 -2.98
N GLU A 16 -9.59 -21.57 -4.19
CA GLU A 16 -9.88 -23.01 -4.38
C GLU A 16 -8.71 -23.88 -3.91
N GLU A 17 -7.48 -23.57 -4.30
CA GLU A 17 -6.26 -24.28 -3.89
C GLU A 17 -6.09 -24.31 -2.36
N GLN A 18 -6.49 -23.23 -1.66
CA GLN A 18 -6.42 -23.11 -0.21
C GLN A 18 -7.69 -23.59 0.52
N VAL A 19 -8.63 -24.19 -0.20
CA VAL A 19 -9.93 -24.64 0.34
C VAL A 19 -10.68 -23.52 1.08
N MET A 20 -10.65 -22.34 0.51
CA MET A 20 -11.32 -21.13 1.02
C MET A 20 -12.45 -20.71 0.09
N PRO A 21 -13.65 -21.27 0.22
CA PRO A 21 -14.72 -21.08 -0.77
C PRO A 21 -15.25 -19.66 -0.85
N LYS A 22 -15.03 -18.86 0.19
CA LYS A 22 -15.45 -17.46 0.26
C LYS A 22 -14.48 -16.62 1.05
N MET A 23 -14.40 -15.33 0.73
CA MET A 23 -13.49 -14.40 1.36
C MET A 23 -14.08 -12.98 1.39
N ILE A 24 -13.73 -12.23 2.43
CA ILE A 24 -13.98 -10.79 2.52
C ILE A 24 -12.67 -10.06 2.30
N ILE A 25 -12.67 -9.13 1.35
CA ILE A 25 -11.60 -8.18 1.08
C ILE A 25 -12.09 -6.80 1.48
N SER A 26 -11.35 -6.12 2.33
CA SER A 26 -11.64 -4.77 2.80
C SER A 26 -10.53 -3.77 2.50
N ASP A 27 -9.36 -4.26 2.12
CA ASP A 27 -8.17 -3.48 1.80
C ASP A 27 -8.40 -2.57 0.57
N PRO A 28 -8.41 -1.23 0.71
CA PRO A 28 -8.66 -0.33 -0.42
C PRO A 28 -7.73 -0.54 -1.62
N PRO A 29 -6.40 -0.77 -1.45
CA PRO A 29 -5.52 -1.12 -2.57
C PRO A 29 -5.93 -2.37 -3.32
N THR A 30 -6.44 -3.39 -2.63
CA THR A 30 -6.91 -4.63 -3.27
C THR A 30 -8.24 -4.43 -4.00
N ILE A 31 -9.14 -3.65 -3.43
CA ILE A 31 -10.39 -3.28 -4.11
C ILE A 31 -10.08 -2.47 -5.36
N TYR A 32 -9.15 -1.51 -5.27
CA TYR A 32 -8.64 -0.79 -6.43
C TYR A 32 -8.02 -1.73 -7.48
N TYR A 33 -7.19 -2.67 -7.06
CA TYR A 33 -6.54 -3.66 -7.94
C TYR A 33 -7.54 -4.45 -8.79
N LEU A 34 -8.71 -4.75 -8.23
CA LEU A 34 -9.77 -5.48 -8.92
C LEU A 34 -10.72 -4.58 -9.72
N THR A 35 -11.07 -3.41 -9.20
CA THR A 35 -12.15 -2.57 -9.72
C THR A 35 -11.67 -1.31 -10.45
N GLY A 36 -10.40 -0.96 -10.30
CA GLY A 36 -9.85 0.30 -10.80
C GLY A 36 -10.38 1.54 -10.06
N LYS A 37 -11.03 1.36 -8.91
CA LYS A 37 -11.61 2.46 -8.14
C LYS A 37 -11.07 2.52 -6.72
N TRP A 38 -10.47 3.65 -6.38
CA TRP A 38 -10.11 3.97 -4.99
C TRP A 38 -11.37 4.32 -4.19
N ILE A 39 -11.58 3.59 -3.10
CA ILE A 39 -12.65 3.83 -2.14
C ILE A 39 -12.00 3.91 -0.75
N HIS A 40 -12.12 5.07 -0.12
CA HIS A 40 -11.60 5.31 1.23
C HIS A 40 -12.77 5.37 2.21
N PRO A 41 -13.14 4.25 2.86
CA PRO A 41 -14.37 4.14 3.64
C PRO A 41 -14.31 4.90 4.97
N GLY A 42 -13.14 5.35 5.42
CA GLY A 42 -12.94 5.91 6.75
C GLY A 42 -13.27 4.85 7.82
N GLU A 43 -14.15 5.20 8.74
CA GLU A 43 -14.62 4.31 9.81
C GLU A 43 -15.74 3.35 9.37
N ARG A 44 -16.31 3.53 8.16
CA ARG A 44 -17.44 2.75 7.67
C ARG A 44 -16.98 1.44 7.07
N MET A 45 -17.87 0.45 7.11
CA MET A 45 -17.55 -0.86 6.55
C MET A 45 -17.48 -0.79 5.02
N LEU A 46 -16.37 -1.27 4.46
CA LEU A 46 -16.22 -1.63 3.07
C LEU A 46 -15.88 -3.12 3.01
N ALA A 47 -16.63 -3.90 2.27
CA ALA A 47 -16.41 -5.34 2.19
C ALA A 47 -16.74 -5.88 0.79
N LEU A 48 -15.71 -6.30 0.08
CA LEU A 48 -15.87 -7.07 -1.16
C LEU A 48 -15.93 -8.55 -0.79
N TYR A 49 -17.13 -9.11 -0.90
CA TYR A 49 -17.37 -10.54 -0.73
C TYR A 49 -17.08 -11.27 -2.04
N LEU A 50 -16.15 -12.20 -2.00
CA LEU A 50 -15.84 -13.13 -3.09
C LEU A 50 -16.31 -14.53 -2.73
N ASN A 51 -16.86 -15.24 -3.71
CA ASN A 51 -17.24 -16.65 -3.62
C ASN A 51 -16.74 -17.38 -4.87
N VAL A 52 -16.13 -18.55 -4.69
CA VAL A 52 -15.58 -19.35 -5.82
C VAL A 52 -16.66 -19.77 -6.83
N ASN A 53 -17.91 -19.82 -6.40
CA ASN A 53 -19.05 -20.14 -7.27
C ASN A 53 -19.66 -18.92 -8.01
N GLY A 54 -19.03 -17.73 -7.88
CA GLY A 54 -19.61 -16.47 -8.34
C GLY A 54 -20.38 -15.73 -7.22
N ASN A 55 -21.36 -14.91 -7.56
CA ASN A 55 -22.14 -14.10 -6.60
C ASN A 55 -21.28 -13.15 -5.76
N HIS A 56 -20.32 -12.49 -6.40
CA HIS A 56 -19.52 -11.45 -5.75
C HIS A 56 -20.36 -10.23 -5.44
N LYS A 57 -20.13 -9.61 -4.27
CA LYS A 57 -20.87 -8.42 -3.84
C LYS A 57 -19.92 -7.43 -3.15
N LEU A 58 -20.11 -6.15 -3.41
CA LEU A 58 -19.42 -5.09 -2.70
C LEU A 58 -20.40 -4.38 -1.77
N VAL A 59 -20.25 -4.57 -0.47
CA VAL A 59 -21.02 -3.86 0.55
C VAL A 59 -20.37 -2.50 0.80
N ILE A 60 -21.12 -1.44 0.56
CA ILE A 60 -20.60 -0.07 0.54
C ILE A 60 -21.63 0.92 1.11
N ASN A 61 -21.17 1.90 1.87
CA ASN A 61 -22.04 2.95 2.41
C ASN A 61 -22.48 3.93 1.31
N LYS A 62 -23.73 4.38 1.37
CA LYS A 62 -24.34 5.35 0.44
C LYS A 62 -23.58 6.68 0.34
N LEU A 63 -22.73 7.00 1.32
CA LEU A 63 -21.86 8.18 1.28
C LEU A 63 -20.72 8.09 0.24
N PHE A 64 -20.47 6.90 -0.31
CA PHE A 64 -19.47 6.68 -1.35
C PHE A 64 -20.12 6.28 -2.69
N PRO A 65 -20.90 7.19 -3.32
CA PRO A 65 -21.61 6.89 -4.57
C PRO A 65 -20.63 6.48 -5.67
N GLN A 66 -21.03 5.51 -6.48
CA GLN A 66 -20.26 5.04 -7.62
C GLN A 66 -20.97 5.44 -8.90
N GLU A 67 -20.32 6.29 -9.70
CA GLU A 67 -20.87 6.76 -10.98
C GLU A 67 -20.71 5.74 -12.11
N LYS A 68 -19.77 4.80 -11.96
CA LYS A 68 -19.45 3.77 -12.96
C LYS A 68 -19.79 2.39 -12.43
N ASP A 69 -20.15 1.50 -13.33
CA ASP A 69 -20.24 0.08 -13.03
C ASP A 69 -18.85 -0.47 -12.66
N LEU A 70 -18.73 -1.01 -11.46
CA LEU A 70 -17.50 -1.64 -10.98
C LEU A 70 -17.36 -3.10 -11.39
N GLY A 71 -18.35 -3.67 -12.11
CA GLY A 71 -18.37 -5.07 -12.51
C GLY A 71 -18.65 -6.04 -11.37
N VAL A 72 -19.24 -5.56 -10.30
CA VAL A 72 -19.68 -6.31 -9.13
C VAL A 72 -20.98 -5.74 -8.60
N GLU A 73 -21.87 -6.59 -8.10
CA GLU A 73 -23.12 -6.15 -7.50
C GLU A 73 -22.84 -5.29 -6.26
N LEU A 74 -23.41 -4.07 -6.22
CA LEU A 74 -23.28 -3.15 -5.09
C LEU A 74 -24.44 -3.37 -4.10
N VAL A 75 -24.09 -3.62 -2.85
CA VAL A 75 -25.03 -3.73 -1.74
C VAL A 75 -24.87 -2.48 -0.86
N TRP A 76 -25.85 -1.60 -0.94
CA TRP A 76 -25.81 -0.31 -0.27
C TRP A 76 -26.34 -0.39 1.16
N TYR A 77 -25.73 0.37 2.06
CA TYR A 77 -26.23 0.62 3.40
C TYR A 77 -26.03 2.08 3.81
N ASP A 78 -26.70 2.54 4.83
CA ASP A 78 -26.50 3.86 5.43
C ASP A 78 -26.07 3.75 6.91
N ASP A 79 -25.83 4.90 7.55
CA ASP A 79 -25.23 4.96 8.89
C ASP A 79 -26.17 4.47 10.02
N VAL A 80 -27.45 4.23 9.74
CA VAL A 80 -28.42 3.69 10.73
C VAL A 80 -28.64 2.18 10.57
N GLU A 81 -28.08 1.56 9.55
CA GLU A 81 -28.18 0.13 9.27
C GLU A 81 -26.98 -0.65 9.82
N ASP A 82 -27.21 -1.89 10.24
CA ASP A 82 -26.12 -2.83 10.57
C ASP A 82 -25.56 -3.44 9.28
N ALA A 83 -24.47 -2.84 8.76
CA ALA A 83 -23.83 -3.29 7.53
C ALA A 83 -23.34 -4.74 7.60
N VAL A 84 -22.93 -5.22 8.78
CA VAL A 84 -22.45 -6.59 8.96
C VAL A 84 -23.62 -7.57 8.93
N GLU A 85 -24.78 -7.20 9.47
CA GLU A 85 -26.01 -8.00 9.34
C GLU A 85 -26.43 -8.09 7.86
N ILE A 86 -26.36 -7.00 7.11
CA ILE A 86 -26.65 -6.99 5.66
C ILE A 86 -25.70 -7.97 4.93
N LEU A 87 -24.39 -7.88 5.20
CA LEU A 87 -23.40 -8.81 4.65
C LEU A 87 -23.74 -10.27 5.02
N SER A 88 -24.11 -10.54 6.25
CA SER A 88 -24.40 -11.90 6.74
C SER A 88 -25.56 -12.60 6.04
N LYS A 89 -26.46 -11.84 5.41
CA LYS A 89 -27.67 -12.39 4.74
C LYS A 89 -27.37 -13.18 3.48
N PHE A 90 -26.23 -12.92 2.82
CA PHE A 90 -25.85 -13.63 1.59
C PHE A 90 -24.56 -14.47 1.74
N VAL A 91 -23.98 -14.51 2.93
CA VAL A 91 -22.81 -15.35 3.22
C VAL A 91 -23.25 -16.78 3.59
N GLU A 92 -22.64 -17.79 2.98
CA GLU A 92 -22.91 -19.20 3.30
C GLU A 92 -22.38 -19.53 4.69
N LYS A 93 -23.28 -19.79 5.65
CA LYS A 93 -22.94 -19.94 7.08
C LYS A 93 -22.24 -21.25 7.44
N ASP A 94 -22.45 -22.28 6.67
CA ASP A 94 -21.93 -23.64 6.87
C ASP A 94 -20.51 -23.87 6.34
N LYS A 95 -19.93 -22.86 5.69
CA LYS A 95 -18.60 -22.94 5.08
C LYS A 95 -17.59 -21.99 5.75
N PRO A 96 -16.27 -22.31 5.65
CA PRO A 96 -15.24 -21.40 6.14
C PRO A 96 -15.19 -20.12 5.32
N ILE A 97 -14.78 -19.03 5.96
CA ILE A 97 -14.64 -17.71 5.35
C ILE A 97 -13.26 -17.10 5.62
N GLY A 98 -12.60 -16.65 4.58
CA GLY A 98 -11.36 -15.88 4.67
C GLY A 98 -11.64 -14.42 5.00
N ILE A 99 -10.81 -13.85 5.85
CA ILE A 99 -10.83 -12.42 6.21
C ILE A 99 -9.49 -11.83 5.85
N ASP A 100 -9.46 -10.66 5.25
CA ASP A 100 -8.21 -9.99 4.95
C ASP A 100 -7.59 -9.28 6.18
N LYS A 101 -6.37 -8.77 6.02
CA LYS A 101 -5.51 -8.26 7.10
C LYS A 101 -5.95 -6.92 7.71
N VAL A 102 -6.81 -6.16 7.04
CA VAL A 102 -7.10 -4.76 7.45
C VAL A 102 -8.55 -4.53 7.86
N TRP A 103 -9.37 -5.58 7.87
CA TRP A 103 -10.77 -5.40 8.26
C TRP A 103 -10.85 -5.08 9.76
N PRO A 104 -11.50 -3.96 10.17
CA PRO A 104 -11.60 -3.61 11.58
C PRO A 104 -12.24 -4.73 12.40
N ALA A 105 -11.61 -5.07 13.52
CA ALA A 105 -12.02 -6.19 14.38
C ALA A 105 -13.50 -6.13 14.80
N ARG A 106 -14.06 -4.94 14.98
CA ARG A 106 -15.49 -4.76 15.32
C ARG A 106 -16.43 -5.40 14.31
N PHE A 107 -16.09 -5.36 13.02
CA PHE A 107 -16.89 -5.97 11.96
C PHE A 107 -16.73 -7.49 11.95
N LEU A 108 -15.51 -7.99 12.17
CA LEU A 108 -15.24 -9.42 12.28
C LEU A 108 -15.98 -10.03 13.49
N LEU A 109 -15.91 -9.40 14.65
CA LEU A 109 -16.60 -9.86 15.86
C LEU A 109 -18.10 -9.91 15.64
N ARG A 110 -18.68 -8.86 15.03
CA ARG A 110 -20.10 -8.85 14.69
C ARG A 110 -20.48 -9.94 13.70
N LEU A 111 -19.63 -10.21 12.70
CA LEU A 111 -19.85 -11.29 11.73
C LEU A 111 -19.81 -12.68 12.41
N GLN A 112 -18.95 -12.85 13.40
CA GLN A 112 -18.89 -14.07 14.23
C GLN A 112 -20.15 -14.24 15.10
N GLU A 113 -20.62 -13.17 15.75
CA GLU A 113 -21.87 -13.18 16.53
C GLU A 113 -23.08 -13.61 15.67
N LEU A 114 -23.09 -13.20 14.40
CA LEU A 114 -24.14 -13.56 13.44
C LEU A 114 -23.99 -14.99 12.87
N GLY A 115 -22.93 -15.69 13.26
CA GLY A 115 -22.67 -17.06 12.81
C GLY A 115 -22.45 -17.14 11.29
N ALA A 116 -21.84 -16.14 10.66
CA ALA A 116 -21.72 -16.02 9.23
C ALA A 116 -20.59 -16.88 8.61
N GLY A 117 -20.12 -17.89 9.30
CA GLY A 117 -19.11 -18.84 8.79
C GLY A 117 -18.89 -19.97 9.77
N SER A 118 -18.62 -21.17 9.26
CA SER A 118 -18.27 -22.32 10.10
C SER A 118 -16.87 -22.20 10.72
N LYS A 119 -15.99 -21.44 10.08
CA LYS A 119 -14.63 -21.13 10.54
C LYS A 119 -14.17 -19.81 9.89
N PHE A 120 -13.41 -19.02 10.64
CA PHE A 120 -12.81 -17.78 10.16
C PHE A 120 -11.32 -18.00 9.95
N LEU A 121 -10.82 -17.68 8.76
CA LEU A 121 -9.45 -17.97 8.32
C LEU A 121 -8.77 -16.66 7.89
N ASN A 122 -7.45 -16.62 7.99
CA ASN A 122 -6.69 -15.51 7.41
C ASN A 122 -6.60 -15.67 5.88
N GLY A 123 -7.30 -14.81 5.15
CA GLY A 123 -7.31 -14.78 3.69
C GLY A 123 -6.27 -13.87 3.05
N SER A 124 -5.51 -13.11 3.86
CA SER A 124 -4.60 -12.07 3.37
C SER A 124 -3.62 -12.55 2.31
N MET A 125 -3.00 -13.71 2.56
CA MET A 125 -1.96 -14.26 1.68
C MET A 125 -2.45 -14.64 0.29
N ILE A 126 -3.74 -14.94 0.14
CA ILE A 126 -4.33 -15.27 -1.17
C ILE A 126 -4.16 -14.10 -2.13
N VAL A 127 -4.56 -12.92 -1.69
CA VAL A 127 -4.47 -11.69 -2.48
C VAL A 127 -3.04 -11.19 -2.59
N ASP A 128 -2.29 -11.23 -1.49
CA ASP A 128 -0.91 -10.75 -1.45
C ASP A 128 -0.03 -11.52 -2.46
N TYR A 129 -0.15 -12.83 -2.57
CA TYR A 129 0.57 -13.61 -3.57
C TYR A 129 0.16 -13.27 -5.01
N VAL A 130 -1.11 -13.01 -5.26
CA VAL A 130 -1.56 -12.61 -6.60
C VAL A 130 -1.00 -11.26 -6.98
N ARG A 131 -1.02 -10.27 -6.06
CA ARG A 131 -0.49 -8.92 -6.28
C ARG A 131 1.04 -8.88 -6.33
N MET A 132 1.71 -9.82 -5.68
CA MET A 132 3.17 -9.91 -5.67
C MET A 132 3.74 -10.16 -7.08
N VAL A 133 3.02 -10.90 -7.92
CA VAL A 133 3.40 -11.19 -9.31
C VAL A 133 2.67 -10.23 -10.25
N LYS A 134 3.40 -9.22 -10.73
CA LYS A 134 2.89 -8.16 -11.60
C LYS A 134 2.76 -8.64 -13.04
N ASP A 135 1.65 -8.28 -13.69
CA ASP A 135 1.50 -8.45 -15.13
C ASP A 135 2.35 -7.44 -15.92
N GLU A 136 2.36 -7.54 -17.26
CA GLU A 136 3.20 -6.70 -18.12
C GLU A 136 2.86 -5.20 -17.98
N HIS A 137 1.58 -4.87 -17.85
CA HIS A 137 1.14 -3.48 -17.67
C HIS A 137 1.59 -2.94 -16.30
N GLU A 138 1.38 -3.70 -15.24
CA GLU A 138 1.84 -3.36 -13.89
C GLU A 138 3.36 -3.19 -13.83
N GLN A 139 4.12 -4.07 -14.49
CA GLN A 139 5.58 -3.96 -14.59
C GLN A 139 6.00 -2.67 -15.28
N GLN A 140 5.29 -2.26 -16.33
CA GLN A 140 5.55 -1.00 -17.03
C GLN A 140 5.31 0.20 -16.10
N LEU A 141 4.19 0.24 -15.38
CA LEU A 141 3.88 1.29 -14.42
C LEU A 141 4.92 1.38 -13.30
N MET A 142 5.39 0.24 -12.80
CA MET A 142 6.46 0.21 -11.79
C MET A 142 7.79 0.73 -12.33
N ARG A 143 8.15 0.41 -13.59
CA ARG A 143 9.35 0.97 -14.23
C ARG A 143 9.26 2.48 -14.38
N GLU A 144 8.11 2.99 -14.81
CA GLU A 144 7.87 4.44 -14.94
C GLU A 144 7.97 5.14 -13.60
N ALA A 145 7.35 4.60 -12.55
CA ALA A 145 7.45 5.15 -11.20
C ALA A 145 8.89 5.14 -10.68
N SER A 146 9.64 4.06 -10.93
CA SER A 146 11.06 3.93 -10.55
C SER A 146 11.94 4.94 -11.27
N LEU A 147 11.81 5.08 -12.60
CA LEU A 147 12.56 6.06 -13.39
C LEU A 147 12.23 7.51 -13.03
N ALA A 148 10.98 7.79 -12.67
CA ALA A 148 10.60 9.11 -12.17
C ALA A 148 11.26 9.39 -10.81
N ASN A 149 11.35 8.37 -9.95
CA ASN A 149 12.02 8.47 -8.65
C ASN A 149 13.53 8.69 -8.79
N ASP A 150 14.19 8.07 -9.79
CA ASP A 150 15.61 8.32 -10.10
C ASP A 150 15.87 9.81 -10.32
N LYS A 151 15.02 10.47 -11.11
CA LYS A 151 15.14 11.91 -11.39
C LYS A 151 14.99 12.76 -10.15
N ILE A 152 14.03 12.43 -9.28
CA ILE A 152 13.84 13.12 -8.00
C ILE A 152 15.09 12.97 -7.12
N MET A 153 15.67 11.75 -7.06
CA MET A 153 16.88 11.50 -6.29
C MET A 153 18.08 12.28 -6.85
N GLU A 154 18.23 12.36 -8.17
CA GLU A 154 19.29 13.14 -8.82
C GLU A 154 19.19 14.64 -8.48
N GLU A 155 17.98 15.19 -8.42
CA GLU A 155 17.74 16.59 -8.05
C GLU A 155 17.90 16.82 -6.54
N LEU A 156 17.60 15.83 -5.71
CA LEU A 156 17.66 15.91 -4.25
C LEU A 156 19.09 15.89 -3.71
N ILE A 157 19.95 15.01 -4.24
CA ILE A 157 21.33 14.83 -3.75
C ILE A 157 22.09 16.15 -3.63
N PRO A 158 22.10 17.06 -4.62
CA PRO A 158 22.80 18.34 -4.49
C PRO A 158 22.28 19.27 -3.40
N LEU A 159 21.08 19.02 -2.88
CA LEU A 159 20.48 19.89 -1.86
C LEU A 159 21.00 19.58 -0.45
N VAL A 160 21.59 18.42 -0.22
CA VAL A 160 22.10 18.02 1.11
C VAL A 160 23.18 18.97 1.66
N VAL A 161 23.91 19.66 0.78
CA VAL A 161 24.98 20.62 1.14
C VAL A 161 24.49 22.07 1.22
N LYS A 162 23.18 22.33 1.01
CA LYS A 162 22.62 23.68 0.99
C LYS A 162 22.22 24.21 2.37
N GLY A 163 22.44 23.44 3.44
CA GLY A 163 22.16 23.84 4.80
C GLY A 163 20.69 23.74 5.23
N TYR A 164 19.89 22.99 4.50
CA TYR A 164 18.54 22.65 4.90
C TYR A 164 18.53 21.75 6.15
N THR A 165 17.52 21.90 7.00
CA THR A 165 17.22 20.90 8.03
C THR A 165 16.62 19.64 7.38
N GLU A 166 16.56 18.54 8.14
CA GLU A 166 15.87 17.32 7.67
C GLU A 166 14.41 17.62 7.30
N ASN A 167 13.69 18.38 8.12
CA ASN A 167 12.31 18.79 7.85
C ASN A 167 12.18 19.62 6.57
N GLU A 168 13.07 20.60 6.37
CA GLU A 168 13.08 21.43 5.15
C GLU A 168 13.39 20.59 3.91
N LEU A 169 14.32 19.64 4.01
CA LEU A 169 14.67 18.76 2.90
C LEU A 169 13.52 17.79 2.57
N ASN A 170 12.86 17.25 3.60
CA ASN A 170 11.66 16.41 3.44
C ASN A 170 10.53 17.17 2.75
N ALA A 171 10.30 18.43 3.12
CA ALA A 171 9.30 19.27 2.45
C ALA A 171 9.62 19.44 0.96
N LYS A 172 10.91 19.67 0.60
CA LYS A 172 11.33 19.74 -0.81
C LYS A 172 11.12 18.46 -1.59
N VAL A 173 11.33 17.29 -0.98
CA VAL A 173 11.01 16.00 -1.59
C VAL A 173 9.54 15.95 -1.98
N ARG A 174 8.64 16.35 -1.09
CA ARG A 174 7.19 16.38 -1.36
C ARG A 174 6.83 17.37 -2.48
N GLU A 175 7.46 18.55 -2.49
CA GLU A 175 7.31 19.54 -3.56
C GLU A 175 7.75 18.98 -4.92
N MET A 176 8.88 18.27 -4.97
CA MET A 176 9.40 17.65 -6.20
C MET A 176 8.43 16.57 -6.73
N TYR A 177 7.90 15.71 -5.86
CA TYR A 177 6.90 14.73 -6.27
C TYR A 177 5.63 15.39 -6.82
N ALA A 178 5.11 16.40 -6.15
CA ALA A 178 3.94 17.14 -6.60
C ALA A 178 4.17 17.80 -7.97
N ALA A 179 5.34 18.42 -8.17
CA ALA A 179 5.71 19.07 -9.43
C ALA A 179 5.91 18.08 -10.59
N SER A 180 6.26 16.84 -10.31
CA SER A 180 6.48 15.78 -11.32
C SER A 180 5.26 14.89 -11.58
N GLY A 181 4.08 15.30 -11.12
CA GLY A 181 2.82 14.62 -11.42
C GLY A 181 2.51 13.38 -10.57
N HIS A 182 3.24 13.16 -9.47
CA HIS A 182 2.90 12.13 -8.51
C HIS A 182 1.68 12.52 -7.70
N SER A 183 0.86 11.57 -7.34
CA SER A 183 -0.31 11.78 -6.48
C SER A 183 0.03 11.94 -4.99
N GLY A 184 1.25 11.58 -4.60
CA GLY A 184 1.76 11.69 -3.25
C GLY A 184 3.08 10.95 -3.06
N VAL A 185 3.47 10.79 -1.80
CA VAL A 185 4.63 9.96 -1.41
C VAL A 185 4.18 8.54 -1.09
N SER A 186 5.02 7.55 -1.35
CA SER A 186 4.75 6.14 -1.03
C SER A 186 4.80 5.89 0.48
N PHE A 187 5.66 6.63 1.17
CA PHE A 187 5.86 6.65 2.62
C PHE A 187 6.44 8.02 3.01
N ASP A 188 6.48 8.31 4.30
CA ASP A 188 7.09 9.56 4.77
C ASP A 188 8.57 9.57 4.43
N PRO A 189 9.06 10.53 3.59
CA PRO A 189 10.47 10.56 3.19
C PRO A 189 11.40 10.65 4.40
N ILE A 190 12.49 9.91 4.38
CA ILE A 190 13.54 9.99 5.38
C ILE A 190 14.73 10.72 4.77
N THR A 191 15.08 11.86 5.35
CA THR A 191 16.28 12.63 5.03
C THR A 191 17.06 12.79 6.33
N ALA A 192 18.05 11.94 6.56
CA ALA A 192 18.67 11.77 7.85
C ALA A 192 20.16 12.11 7.81
N TYR A 193 20.58 13.11 8.60
CA TYR A 193 21.97 13.55 8.70
C TYR A 193 22.73 12.83 9.83
N GLY A 194 23.93 12.36 9.52
CA GLY A 194 24.87 11.81 10.50
C GLY A 194 24.26 10.70 11.36
N LYS A 195 24.19 10.89 12.65
CA LYS A 195 23.67 9.88 13.60
C LYS A 195 22.21 9.50 13.37
N SER A 196 21.40 10.40 12.82
CA SER A 196 19.99 10.15 12.50
C SER A 196 19.84 9.01 11.49
N GLY A 197 20.79 8.84 10.57
CA GLY A 197 20.81 7.77 9.59
C GLY A 197 21.05 6.36 10.17
N ALA A 198 21.30 6.23 11.47
CA ALA A 198 21.40 4.93 12.13
C ALA A 198 20.04 4.33 12.52
N ASP A 199 18.98 5.15 12.50
CA ASP A 199 17.61 4.70 12.72
C ASP A 199 16.90 4.52 11.39
N PRO A 200 16.56 3.28 10.99
CA PRO A 200 15.87 3.02 9.70
C PRO A 200 14.45 3.58 9.64
N HIS A 201 13.87 3.96 10.77
CA HIS A 201 12.55 4.59 10.86
C HIS A 201 12.61 6.01 11.44
N HIS A 202 13.75 6.68 11.22
CA HIS A 202 13.97 8.04 11.72
C HIS A 202 12.84 8.99 11.29
N VAL A 203 12.31 9.71 12.27
CA VAL A 203 11.39 10.81 12.04
C VAL A 203 12.21 12.09 11.87
N THR A 204 12.09 12.75 10.75
CA THR A 204 12.84 13.98 10.44
C THR A 204 12.61 15.07 11.48
N ASP A 205 13.66 15.80 11.80
CA ASP A 205 13.64 16.92 12.74
C ASP A 205 14.37 18.16 12.18
N ASP A 206 14.75 19.09 13.02
CA ASP A 206 15.47 20.31 12.62
C ASP A 206 17.00 20.15 12.61
N THR A 207 17.50 18.90 12.64
CA THR A 207 18.92 18.61 12.49
C THR A 207 19.42 19.11 11.13
N LYS A 208 20.62 19.73 11.16
CA LYS A 208 21.35 20.15 9.96
C LYS A 208 22.58 19.29 9.75
N GLY A 209 22.82 18.97 8.49
CA GLY A 209 24.03 18.25 8.10
C GLY A 209 25.28 19.13 8.24
N LYS A 210 26.38 18.50 8.59
CA LYS A 210 27.70 19.11 8.70
C LYS A 210 28.74 18.31 7.93
N ARG A 211 29.87 18.94 7.65
CA ARG A 211 31.00 18.28 6.96
C ARG A 211 31.40 16.99 7.70
N GLY A 212 31.53 15.92 6.94
CA GLY A 212 31.84 14.57 7.43
C GLY A 212 30.63 13.70 7.74
N ASP A 213 29.42 14.26 7.78
CA ASP A 213 28.21 13.46 7.98
C ASP A 213 27.87 12.60 6.76
N SER A 214 27.43 11.38 7.02
CA SER A 214 26.63 10.62 6.09
C SER A 214 25.22 11.21 6.00
N VAL A 215 24.56 11.06 4.86
CA VAL A 215 23.17 11.47 4.67
C VAL A 215 22.42 10.30 4.04
N VAL A 216 21.45 9.78 4.75
CA VAL A 216 20.53 8.78 4.21
C VAL A 216 19.33 9.51 3.61
N LEU A 217 19.10 9.27 2.34
CA LEU A 217 17.94 9.76 1.58
C LEU A 217 17.11 8.55 1.20
N ASP A 218 15.96 8.38 1.83
CA ASP A 218 15.04 7.29 1.57
C ASP A 218 13.70 7.89 1.14
N ILE A 219 13.39 7.74 -0.14
CA ILE A 219 12.29 8.42 -0.80
C ILE A 219 11.50 7.49 -1.71
N GLY A 220 10.24 7.78 -1.87
CA GLY A 220 9.36 7.09 -2.80
C GLY A 220 8.11 7.91 -3.10
N GLY A 221 7.66 7.82 -4.33
CA GLY A 221 6.47 8.52 -4.81
C GLY A 221 5.45 7.58 -5.44
N ILE A 222 4.20 8.04 -5.54
CA ILE A 222 3.10 7.32 -6.17
C ILE A 222 2.84 7.93 -7.53
N LEU A 223 3.17 7.20 -8.59
CA LEU A 223 2.91 7.59 -9.97
C LEU A 223 1.98 6.58 -10.63
N ASN A 224 0.86 7.05 -11.22
CA ASN A 224 -0.15 6.17 -11.83
C ASN A 224 -0.58 5.02 -10.89
N ASP A 225 -0.78 5.35 -9.60
CA ASP A 225 -1.17 4.42 -8.53
C ASP A 225 -0.14 3.34 -8.15
N TYR A 226 1.08 3.40 -8.69
CA TYR A 226 2.19 2.50 -8.34
C TYR A 226 3.26 3.23 -7.55
N CYS A 227 3.74 2.57 -6.50
CA CYS A 227 4.74 3.09 -5.59
C CYS A 227 6.15 2.82 -6.08
N SER A 228 7.03 3.81 -5.92
CA SER A 228 8.48 3.65 -5.97
C SER A 228 9.07 3.72 -4.57
N ASP A 229 10.28 3.20 -4.42
CA ASP A 229 11.03 3.15 -3.18
C ASP A 229 12.52 3.11 -3.50
N MET A 230 13.30 4.06 -2.98
CA MET A 230 14.73 4.15 -3.23
C MET A 230 15.47 4.80 -2.08
N THR A 231 16.53 4.15 -1.62
CA THR A 231 17.46 4.71 -0.65
C THR A 231 18.83 4.99 -1.30
N ARG A 232 19.42 6.14 -0.97
CA ARG A 232 20.80 6.48 -1.27
C ARG A 232 21.49 7.04 -0.02
N THR A 233 22.73 6.62 0.18
CA THR A 233 23.60 7.21 1.20
C THR A 233 24.68 8.02 0.52
N VAL A 234 24.75 9.29 0.84
CA VAL A 234 25.76 10.23 0.36
C VAL A 234 26.50 10.87 1.55
N PHE A 235 27.53 11.67 1.28
CA PHE A 235 28.33 12.30 2.33
C PHE A 235 28.52 13.78 2.06
N ILE A 236 28.59 14.57 3.15
CA ILE A 236 28.90 15.99 3.06
C ILE A 236 30.40 16.20 3.23
N GLY A 237 31.09 16.47 2.12
CA GLY A 237 32.54 16.73 2.12
C GLY A 237 33.37 15.45 2.24
N GLU A 238 34.40 15.48 3.10
CA GLU A 238 35.34 14.37 3.26
C GLU A 238 34.74 13.24 4.09
N VAL A 239 34.90 12.03 3.58
CA VAL A 239 34.46 10.79 4.23
C VAL A 239 35.61 10.24 5.07
N SER A 240 35.36 9.95 6.35
CA SER A 240 36.36 9.27 7.19
C SER A 240 36.61 7.84 6.71
N ASP A 241 37.80 7.30 6.94
CA ASP A 241 38.15 5.92 6.58
C ASP A 241 37.18 4.93 7.22
N LYS A 242 36.77 5.17 8.47
CA LYS A 242 35.80 4.31 9.18
C LYS A 242 34.41 4.34 8.53
N ALA A 243 33.95 5.52 8.10
CA ALA A 243 32.66 5.63 7.43
C ALA A 243 32.68 4.95 6.06
N ARG A 244 33.80 5.07 5.34
CA ARG A 244 34.02 4.37 4.06
C ARG A 244 34.01 2.86 4.25
N GLU A 245 34.75 2.35 5.23
CA GLU A 245 34.79 0.92 5.58
C GLU A 245 33.37 0.37 5.83
N VAL A 246 32.59 1.03 6.68
CA VAL A 246 31.22 0.64 7.01
C VAL A 246 30.34 0.66 5.76
N TYR A 247 30.42 1.70 4.94
CA TYR A 247 29.66 1.82 3.70
C TYR A 247 29.95 0.65 2.74
N GLU A 248 31.24 0.31 2.52
CA GLU A 248 31.62 -0.78 1.61
C GLU A 248 31.16 -2.15 2.15
N VAL A 249 31.22 -2.39 3.46
CA VAL A 249 30.70 -3.63 4.07
C VAL A 249 29.18 -3.77 3.85
N VAL A 250 28.43 -2.69 4.07
CA VAL A 250 26.95 -2.71 3.83
C VAL A 250 26.65 -2.92 2.36
N LYS A 251 27.39 -2.26 1.46
CA LYS A 251 27.23 -2.40 0.01
C LYS A 251 27.53 -3.81 -0.45
N GLU A 252 28.60 -4.43 0.05
CA GLU A 252 28.95 -5.83 -0.26
C GLU A 252 27.86 -6.80 0.24
N ALA A 253 27.33 -6.56 1.45
CA ALA A 253 26.27 -7.39 2.01
C ALA A 253 24.93 -7.29 1.25
N GLN A 254 24.71 -6.18 0.54
CA GLN A 254 23.49 -5.95 -0.26
C GLN A 254 23.56 -6.64 -1.64
N GLN A 255 24.74 -6.85 -2.20
CA GLN A 255 24.97 -7.48 -3.49
C GLN A 255 24.88 -9.02 -3.42
#